data_9993f6989c253a18745d3f304755fa28
#
_entry.id   9993f6989c253a18745d3f304755fa28
#
_cell.length_a   1.000
_cell.length_b   1.000
_cell.length_c   1.000
_cell.angle_alpha   90.00
_cell.angle_beta   90.00
_cell.angle_gamma   90.00
#
_symmetry.space_group_name_H-M   'P 1'
#
loop_
_entity.id
_entity.type
_entity.pdbx_description
1 polymer ?
#
loop_
_entity_poly.entity_id
_entity_poly.type
_entity_poly.pdbx_seq_one_letter_code
_entity_poly.pdbx_strand_id
1 'polypeptide(L)'
;MTLLSSLCSCPLIPSSSSFPLTSSNLYGFSNIFRTQIQSSAATNICTQKIDTTLLTIAESFYEDELWAAACLRVRSFNQFRPDAFGILDHTRYLAEREFEALKERVSGKRMGFRRVSCINASLPLSHIATLSDDLCSSCKFSTNGEDRIVVGTLDLNQCLSLPDEIVGAKPEVIGADITRAYLSNVCVAKELHRNGLAYALLEKSKLVAYDWGITDLYVHVAVDNEPAKKLYIKSGFVYESDEPAWQARFLDRPRRLLLWSGLSKT
;
A
#
# COMPACT_ATOMS: atom_id res chain seq x y z
N MET A 1 3.48 13.01 14.63
CA MET A 1 2.33 12.71 13.74
C MET A 1 2.60 11.37 13.10
N THR A 2 2.10 10.33 13.68
CA THR A 2 2.22 8.96 13.19
C THR A 2 1.22 8.80 12.06
N LEU A 3 1.69 8.81 10.81
CA LEU A 3 0.89 8.35 9.69
C LEU A 3 0.77 6.84 9.85
N LEU A 4 -0.34 6.41 10.46
CA LEU A 4 -0.72 5.02 10.43
C LEU A 4 -0.89 4.61 8.99
N SER A 5 -0.04 3.69 8.55
CA SER A 5 -0.20 2.98 7.29
C SER A 5 -1.64 2.51 7.21
N SER A 6 -2.30 2.83 6.10
CA SER A 6 -3.60 2.28 5.77
C SER A 6 -3.43 0.77 5.51
N LEU A 7 -3.23 0.02 6.58
CA LEU A 7 -3.51 -1.40 6.57
C LEU A 7 -5.02 -1.50 6.32
N CYS A 8 -5.41 -2.01 5.18
CA CYS A 8 -6.79 -2.44 4.92
C CYS A 8 -7.08 -3.62 5.87
N SER A 9 -7.30 -3.30 7.15
CA SER A 9 -7.83 -4.25 8.13
C SER A 9 -9.31 -4.34 7.85
N CYS A 10 -9.75 -5.35 7.13
CA CYS A 10 -11.14 -5.76 7.17
C CYS A 10 -11.51 -6.02 8.63
N PRO A 11 -12.62 -5.46 9.15
CA PRO A 11 -13.04 -5.70 10.52
C PRO A 11 -13.29 -7.18 10.72
N LEU A 12 -12.68 -7.76 11.74
CA LEU A 12 -13.03 -9.06 12.26
C LEU A 12 -14.48 -8.96 12.81
N ILE A 13 -15.38 -9.76 12.30
CA ILE A 13 -16.70 -9.96 12.89
C ILE A 13 -16.46 -10.65 14.26
N PRO A 14 -16.84 -10.04 15.39
CA PRO A 14 -16.74 -10.73 16.66
C PRO A 14 -17.89 -11.73 16.77
N SER A 15 -17.54 -13.00 16.88
CA SER A 15 -18.49 -14.00 17.36
C SER A 15 -18.88 -13.67 18.79
N SER A 16 -20.19 -13.53 19.01
CA SER A 16 -20.82 -13.28 20.28
C SER A 16 -20.45 -14.34 21.32
N SER A 17 -19.78 -13.92 22.38
CA SER A 17 -19.87 -14.59 23.69
C SER A 17 -19.85 -13.53 24.79
N SER A 18 -20.98 -13.48 25.45
CA SER A 18 -21.29 -12.69 26.63
C SER A 18 -20.43 -13.08 27.83
N PHE A 19 -19.76 -12.10 28.49
CA PHE A 19 -19.45 -12.08 29.94
C PHE A 19 -19.31 -10.65 30.47
N PRO A 20 -19.54 -10.42 31.78
CA PRO A 20 -20.16 -9.22 32.31
C PRO A 20 -19.16 -8.10 32.73
N LEU A 21 -19.75 -6.90 32.82
CA LEU A 21 -19.20 -5.66 33.32
C LEU A 21 -18.67 -5.78 34.76
N THR A 22 -17.43 -5.39 35.01
CA THR A 22 -17.05 -4.76 36.27
C THR A 22 -16.30 -3.45 35.98
N SER A 23 -16.83 -2.41 36.58
CA SER A 23 -16.31 -1.06 36.63
C SER A 23 -15.04 -0.97 37.45
N SER A 24 -14.01 -0.26 36.97
CA SER A 24 -13.36 0.79 37.77
C SER A 24 -12.12 1.37 37.08
N ASN A 25 -12.08 2.71 37.21
CA ASN A 25 -10.94 3.62 37.18
C ASN A 25 -10.50 4.25 35.86
N LEU A 26 -11.19 5.37 35.60
CA LEU A 26 -10.71 6.59 34.97
C LEU A 26 -9.54 7.21 35.76
N TYR A 27 -8.40 7.42 35.15
CA TYR A 27 -7.44 8.52 35.33
C TYR A 27 -6.65 8.61 34.05
N GLY A 28 -6.82 9.57 33.17
CA GLY A 28 -6.28 10.91 33.23
C GLY A 28 -4.86 10.94 32.66
N PHE A 29 -4.68 11.02 31.29
CA PHE A 29 -3.51 11.63 30.68
C PHE A 29 -3.97 12.54 29.54
N SER A 30 -4.32 13.77 29.96
CA SER A 30 -4.42 14.91 29.06
C SER A 30 -3.06 15.61 28.99
N ASN A 31 -2.74 16.06 27.77
CA ASN A 31 -1.75 17.08 27.44
C ASN A 31 -0.27 16.71 27.61
N ILE A 32 0.38 16.63 26.46
CA ILE A 32 1.59 17.36 26.07
C ILE A 32 2.01 16.82 24.70
N PHE A 33 1.85 17.62 23.64
CA PHE A 33 2.78 17.83 22.54
C PHE A 33 2.10 18.59 21.41
N ARG A 34 1.93 19.88 21.67
CA ARG A 34 1.77 20.86 20.60
C ARG A 34 3.18 21.16 20.09
N THR A 35 3.66 20.37 19.15
CA THR A 35 4.94 20.68 18.49
C THR A 35 4.64 21.50 17.25
N GLN A 36 5.18 22.72 17.25
CA GLN A 36 5.22 23.64 16.11
C GLN A 36 5.74 22.93 14.88
N ILE A 37 5.02 23.10 13.78
CA ILE A 37 5.48 22.76 12.43
C ILE A 37 6.57 23.78 12.11
N GLN A 38 7.82 23.44 12.37
CA GLN A 38 8.94 24.08 11.68
C GLN A 38 8.97 23.49 10.27
N SER A 39 8.78 24.36 9.30
CA SER A 39 9.05 24.07 7.89
C SER A 39 10.52 23.64 7.78
N SER A 40 10.76 22.33 7.78
CA SER A 40 12.07 21.80 7.46
C SER A 40 12.33 22.10 5.98
N ALA A 41 13.46 22.77 5.75
CA ALA A 41 14.03 23.05 4.45
C ALA A 41 13.86 21.86 3.51
N ALA A 42 13.40 22.13 2.29
CA ALA A 42 13.35 21.15 1.21
C ALA A 42 14.77 20.60 1.01
N THR A 43 15.05 19.46 1.59
CA THR A 43 16.22 18.66 1.24
C THR A 43 16.01 18.31 -0.23
N ASN A 44 16.85 18.84 -1.11
CA ASN A 44 16.93 18.44 -2.50
C ASN A 44 17.25 16.95 -2.52
N ILE A 45 16.22 16.10 -2.56
CA ILE A 45 16.39 14.68 -2.80
C ILE A 45 16.82 14.60 -4.25
N CYS A 46 18.11 14.38 -4.45
CA CYS A 46 18.66 14.09 -5.77
C CYS A 46 18.00 12.78 -6.24
N THR A 47 16.98 12.88 -7.06
CA THR A 47 16.32 11.70 -7.63
C THR A 47 17.23 11.12 -8.70
N GLN A 48 17.74 9.92 -8.45
CA GLN A 48 18.57 9.20 -9.41
C GLN A 48 17.72 8.81 -10.62
N LYS A 49 18.22 9.09 -11.82
CA LYS A 49 17.64 8.55 -13.05
C LYS A 49 17.98 7.07 -13.18
N ILE A 50 17.01 6.25 -13.51
CA ILE A 50 17.18 4.82 -13.74
C ILE A 50 17.11 4.51 -15.23
N ASP A 51 17.79 3.44 -15.63
CA ASP A 51 17.57 2.84 -16.92
C ASP A 51 16.30 1.97 -16.87
N THR A 52 15.26 2.46 -17.53
CA THR A 52 13.96 1.76 -17.56
C THR A 52 13.98 0.46 -18.35
N THR A 53 14.99 0.19 -19.17
CA THR A 53 15.16 -1.07 -19.89
C THR A 53 15.48 -2.24 -18.97
N LEU A 54 16.06 -1.96 -17.80
CA LEU A 54 16.41 -2.93 -16.76
C LEU A 54 15.27 -3.19 -15.77
N LEU A 55 14.20 -2.38 -15.85
CA LEU A 55 13.07 -2.47 -14.96
C LEU A 55 12.20 -3.70 -15.31
N THR A 56 12.00 -4.55 -14.33
CA THR A 56 11.04 -5.67 -14.43
C THR A 56 9.83 -5.34 -13.56
N ILE A 57 8.62 -5.44 -14.13
CA ILE A 57 7.36 -5.29 -13.39
C ILE A 57 6.55 -6.56 -13.58
N ALA A 58 6.36 -7.30 -12.51
CA ALA A 58 5.71 -8.61 -12.55
C ALA A 58 4.92 -8.90 -11.27
N GLU A 59 4.01 -9.88 -11.37
CA GLU A 59 3.37 -10.48 -10.21
C GLU A 59 4.40 -11.30 -9.43
N SER A 60 4.39 -11.17 -8.11
CA SER A 60 5.32 -11.87 -7.22
C SER A 60 4.64 -13.04 -6.53
N PHE A 61 5.33 -14.20 -6.57
CA PHE A 61 4.88 -15.45 -5.96
C PHE A 61 5.91 -16.02 -4.98
N TYR A 62 7.16 -15.57 -5.02
CA TYR A 62 8.26 -16.09 -4.20
C TYR A 62 8.34 -15.34 -2.87
N GLU A 63 8.55 -16.09 -1.80
CA GLU A 63 8.58 -15.55 -0.43
C GLU A 63 9.64 -14.46 -0.26
N ASP A 64 10.84 -14.63 -0.82
CA ASP A 64 11.92 -13.66 -0.73
C ASP A 64 11.55 -12.32 -1.39
N GLU A 65 10.86 -12.36 -2.52
CA GLU A 65 10.39 -11.15 -3.18
C GLU A 65 9.21 -10.49 -2.44
N LEU A 66 8.30 -11.30 -1.88
CA LEU A 66 7.23 -10.79 -1.02
C LEU A 66 7.79 -10.16 0.27
N TRP A 67 8.85 -10.75 0.85
CA TRP A 67 9.56 -10.16 1.97
C TRP A 67 10.18 -8.80 1.60
N ALA A 68 10.88 -8.73 0.48
CA ALA A 68 11.45 -7.47 -0.02
C ALA A 68 10.37 -6.39 -0.24
N ALA A 69 9.20 -6.78 -0.77
CA ALA A 69 8.05 -5.87 -0.92
C ALA A 69 7.50 -5.40 0.43
N ALA A 70 7.40 -6.27 1.43
CA ALA A 70 6.97 -5.91 2.79
C ALA A 70 7.95 -4.93 3.44
N CYS A 71 9.25 -5.15 3.31
CA CYS A 71 10.27 -4.22 3.78
C CYS A 71 10.14 -2.84 3.11
N LEU A 72 9.94 -2.79 1.79
CA LEU A 72 9.74 -1.53 1.07
C LEU A 72 8.49 -0.79 1.56
N ARG A 73 7.38 -1.49 1.85
CA ARG A 73 6.14 -0.90 2.39
C ARG A 73 6.37 -0.29 3.76
N VAL A 74 6.98 -1.06 4.67
CA VAL A 74 7.29 -0.57 6.02
C VAL A 74 8.16 0.68 5.95
N ARG A 75 9.18 0.69 5.11
CA ARG A 75 10.07 1.83 4.87
C ARG A 75 9.33 3.04 4.28
N SER A 76 8.33 2.81 3.41
CA SER A 76 7.62 3.86 2.68
C SER A 76 6.48 4.48 3.50
N PHE A 77 5.79 3.68 4.32
CA PHE A 77 4.60 4.13 5.04
C PHE A 77 4.86 4.52 6.49
N ASN A 78 6.03 4.22 7.05
CA ASN A 78 6.39 4.58 8.41
C ASN A 78 7.51 5.62 8.44
N GLN A 79 7.42 6.54 9.40
CA GLN A 79 8.48 7.48 9.69
C GLN A 79 9.19 7.03 10.96
N PHE A 80 10.42 6.61 10.83
CA PHE A 80 11.25 6.20 11.94
C PHE A 80 12.21 7.31 12.33
N ARG A 81 12.45 7.46 13.64
CA ARG A 81 13.55 8.30 14.14
C ARG A 81 14.81 7.44 14.16
N PRO A 82 15.87 7.82 13.41
CA PRO A 82 17.07 6.99 13.27
C PRO A 82 17.78 6.70 14.59
N ASP A 83 17.65 7.61 15.55
CA ASP A 83 18.24 7.59 16.89
C ASP A 83 17.36 6.91 17.96
N ALA A 84 16.18 6.42 17.59
CA ALA A 84 15.30 5.77 18.54
C ALA A 84 15.84 4.40 18.97
N PHE A 85 15.86 4.15 20.29
CA PHE A 85 16.25 2.86 20.84
C PHE A 85 15.37 1.73 20.28
N GLY A 86 16.00 0.62 19.84
CA GLY A 86 15.28 -0.55 19.32
C GLY A 86 14.62 -0.35 17.96
N ILE A 87 14.99 0.70 17.21
CA ILE A 87 14.37 1.03 15.92
C ILE A 87 14.52 -0.10 14.90
N LEU A 88 15.65 -0.78 14.86
CA LEU A 88 15.90 -1.89 13.93
C LEU A 88 14.96 -3.08 14.23
N ASP A 89 14.82 -3.44 15.50
CA ASP A 89 13.92 -4.53 15.92
C ASP A 89 12.47 -4.18 15.64
N HIS A 90 12.08 -2.92 15.89
CA HIS A 90 10.73 -2.45 15.60
C HIS A 90 10.42 -2.46 14.09
N THR A 91 11.35 -2.00 13.26
CA THR A 91 11.21 -2.01 11.80
C THR A 91 11.09 -3.44 11.28
N ARG A 92 11.94 -4.35 11.78
CA ARG A 92 11.90 -5.76 11.45
C ARG A 92 10.57 -6.41 11.85
N TYR A 93 10.10 -6.17 13.06
CA TYR A 93 8.80 -6.66 13.53
C TYR A 93 7.63 -6.19 12.63
N LEU A 94 7.64 -4.92 12.21
CA LEU A 94 6.63 -4.42 11.28
C LEU A 94 6.72 -5.09 9.90
N ALA A 95 7.95 -5.35 9.41
CA ALA A 95 8.17 -6.03 8.14
C ALA A 95 7.69 -7.50 8.21
N GLU A 96 7.97 -8.21 9.29
CA GLU A 96 7.49 -9.57 9.54
C GLU A 96 5.95 -9.63 9.53
N ARG A 97 5.29 -8.70 10.23
CA ARG A 97 3.81 -8.61 10.24
C ARG A 97 3.22 -8.30 8.86
N GLU A 98 3.81 -7.36 8.13
CA GLU A 98 3.35 -7.03 6.77
C GLU A 98 3.57 -8.21 5.81
N PHE A 99 4.70 -8.89 5.92
CA PHE A 99 5.03 -10.08 5.14
C PHE A 99 4.03 -11.21 5.35
N GLU A 100 3.76 -11.58 6.62
CA GLU A 100 2.80 -12.65 6.93
C GLU A 100 1.40 -12.29 6.41
N ALA A 101 0.95 -11.05 6.62
CA ALA A 101 -0.33 -10.58 6.12
C ALA A 101 -0.40 -10.61 4.58
N LEU A 102 0.69 -10.25 3.89
CA LEU A 102 0.79 -10.30 2.43
C LEU A 102 0.77 -11.75 1.93
N LYS A 103 1.56 -12.62 2.53
CA LYS A 103 1.65 -14.04 2.21
C LYS A 103 0.31 -14.75 2.36
N GLU A 104 -0.43 -14.48 3.45
CA GLU A 104 -1.78 -15.02 3.65
C GLU A 104 -2.75 -14.56 2.56
N ARG A 105 -2.68 -13.29 2.14
CA ARG A 105 -3.54 -12.76 1.07
C ARG A 105 -3.21 -13.38 -0.28
N VAL A 106 -1.94 -13.39 -0.67
CA VAL A 106 -1.49 -13.91 -1.98
C VAL A 106 -1.72 -15.42 -2.09
N SER A 107 -1.54 -16.18 -0.99
CA SER A 107 -1.80 -17.62 -0.97
C SER A 107 -3.29 -18.01 -0.92
N GLY A 108 -4.21 -17.02 -0.87
CA GLY A 108 -5.65 -17.24 -0.80
C GLY A 108 -6.15 -17.80 0.54
N LYS A 109 -5.31 -17.79 1.59
CA LYS A 109 -5.69 -18.27 2.93
C LYS A 109 -6.60 -17.27 3.68
N ARG A 110 -6.55 -16.00 3.31
CA ARG A 110 -7.35 -14.96 3.96
C ARG A 110 -8.75 -14.89 3.37
N MET A 111 -9.75 -15.10 4.20
CA MET A 111 -11.16 -14.95 3.80
C MET A 111 -11.46 -13.51 3.38
N GLY A 112 -12.42 -13.34 2.47
CA GLY A 112 -12.85 -12.03 1.96
C GLY A 112 -12.19 -11.63 0.62
N PHE A 113 -11.17 -12.36 0.18
CA PHE A 113 -10.53 -12.15 -1.13
C PHE A 113 -10.71 -13.37 -2.03
N ARG A 114 -11.03 -13.13 -3.30
CA ARG A 114 -11.04 -14.15 -4.35
C ARG A 114 -9.65 -14.37 -4.91
N ARG A 115 -8.95 -13.27 -5.18
CA ARG A 115 -7.55 -13.23 -5.64
C ARG A 115 -6.87 -12.01 -5.08
N VAL A 116 -5.58 -12.16 -4.80
CA VAL A 116 -4.68 -11.05 -4.49
C VAL A 116 -3.40 -11.27 -5.27
N SER A 117 -2.95 -10.23 -5.97
CA SER A 117 -1.64 -10.21 -6.62
C SER A 117 -0.80 -9.10 -6.03
N CYS A 118 0.40 -9.44 -5.57
CA CYS A 118 1.44 -8.47 -5.26
C CYS A 118 2.22 -8.22 -6.55
N ILE A 119 2.18 -7.00 -7.06
CA ILE A 119 2.90 -6.59 -8.27
C ILE A 119 4.08 -5.73 -7.86
N ASN A 120 5.28 -6.17 -8.22
CA ASN A 120 6.53 -5.52 -7.86
C ASN A 120 7.26 -4.95 -9.08
N ALA A 121 7.88 -3.80 -8.88
CA ALA A 121 8.87 -3.22 -9.77
C ALA A 121 10.25 -3.50 -9.18
N SER A 122 11.13 -4.17 -9.91
CA SER A 122 12.47 -4.51 -9.46
C SER A 122 13.56 -4.14 -10.46
N LEU A 123 14.76 -3.87 -9.95
CA LEU A 123 15.97 -3.55 -10.70
C LEU A 123 17.12 -4.45 -10.26
N PRO A 124 18.08 -4.80 -11.16
CA PRO A 124 19.29 -5.48 -10.76
C PRO A 124 20.10 -4.66 -9.77
N LEU A 125 20.61 -5.30 -8.71
CA LEU A 125 21.43 -4.64 -7.68
C LEU A 125 22.69 -4.01 -8.28
N SER A 126 23.31 -4.63 -9.27
CA SER A 126 24.53 -4.17 -9.94
C SER A 126 24.40 -2.78 -10.58
N HIS A 127 23.18 -2.35 -10.94
CA HIS A 127 22.92 -1.09 -11.62
C HIS A 127 22.47 0.05 -10.70
N ILE A 128 22.30 -0.22 -9.41
CA ILE A 128 21.80 0.75 -8.42
C ILE A 128 22.67 0.84 -7.17
N ALA A 129 23.96 0.53 -7.32
CA ALA A 129 24.95 0.56 -6.22
C ALA A 129 25.11 1.92 -5.52
N THR A 130 24.55 3.00 -6.10
CA THR A 130 24.57 4.36 -5.53
C THR A 130 23.32 4.68 -4.69
N LEU A 131 22.36 3.76 -4.57
CA LEU A 131 21.21 3.91 -3.69
C LEU A 131 21.62 3.73 -2.22
N SER A 132 20.73 4.13 -1.32
CA SER A 132 20.98 3.98 0.11
C SER A 132 21.22 2.51 0.48
N ASP A 133 22.23 2.26 1.34
CA ASP A 133 22.58 0.92 1.82
C ASP A 133 21.38 0.23 2.49
N ASP A 134 20.52 0.99 3.16
CA ASP A 134 19.29 0.51 3.78
C ASP A 134 18.29 -0.06 2.76
N LEU A 135 18.05 0.63 1.63
CA LEU A 135 17.20 0.11 0.56
C LEU A 135 17.80 -1.16 -0.06
N CYS A 136 19.11 -1.12 -0.34
CA CYS A 136 19.81 -2.22 -0.98
C CYS A 136 19.87 -3.49 -0.11
N SER A 137 19.92 -3.34 1.20
CA SER A 137 19.99 -4.47 2.13
C SER A 137 18.62 -5.03 2.49
N SER A 138 17.63 -4.16 2.73
CA SER A 138 16.31 -4.58 3.25
C SER A 138 15.33 -5.03 2.15
N CYS A 139 15.44 -4.49 0.93
CA CYS A 139 14.51 -4.77 -0.17
C CYS A 139 15.12 -5.67 -1.25
N LYS A 140 16.18 -6.39 -0.91
CA LYS A 140 16.90 -7.31 -1.81
C LYS A 140 16.24 -8.69 -1.84
N PHE A 141 16.24 -9.32 -3.01
CA PHE A 141 15.93 -10.72 -3.22
C PHE A 141 16.78 -11.29 -4.35
N SER A 142 16.89 -12.61 -4.46
CA SER A 142 17.67 -13.27 -5.50
C SER A 142 16.75 -14.12 -6.38
N THR A 143 16.89 -13.99 -7.68
CA THR A 143 16.15 -14.80 -8.66
C THR A 143 17.07 -15.19 -9.80
N ASN A 144 17.03 -16.47 -10.22
CA ASN A 144 17.85 -17.00 -11.32
C ASN A 144 19.36 -16.68 -11.18
N GLY A 145 19.88 -16.59 -9.95
CA GLY A 145 21.27 -16.26 -9.69
C GLY A 145 21.61 -14.77 -9.79
N GLU A 146 20.64 -13.91 -10.03
CA GLU A 146 20.79 -12.45 -10.03
C GLU A 146 20.20 -11.84 -8.77
N ASP A 147 20.95 -10.94 -8.13
CA ASP A 147 20.46 -10.12 -7.03
C ASP A 147 19.71 -8.91 -7.57
N ARG A 148 18.47 -8.76 -7.11
CA ARG A 148 17.58 -7.67 -7.49
C ARG A 148 17.03 -6.96 -6.26
N ILE A 149 16.53 -5.75 -6.45
CA ILE A 149 15.90 -4.94 -5.39
C ILE A 149 14.48 -4.60 -5.81
N VAL A 150 13.52 -4.80 -4.92
CA VAL A 150 12.16 -4.27 -5.07
C VAL A 150 12.20 -2.76 -4.81
N VAL A 151 11.88 -1.99 -5.84
CA VAL A 151 11.91 -0.52 -5.83
C VAL A 151 10.51 0.11 -5.88
N GLY A 152 9.51 -0.70 -6.12
CA GLY A 152 8.10 -0.30 -6.07
C GLY A 152 7.19 -1.51 -5.93
N THR A 153 6.03 -1.34 -5.31
CA THR A 153 5.07 -2.43 -5.07
C THR A 153 3.65 -1.89 -5.02
N LEU A 154 2.69 -2.75 -5.35
CA LEU A 154 1.26 -2.56 -5.06
C LEU A 154 0.57 -3.92 -4.91
N ASP A 155 -0.62 -3.92 -4.28
CA ASP A 155 -1.52 -5.07 -4.28
C ASP A 155 -2.73 -4.79 -5.16
N LEU A 156 -3.06 -5.74 -6.02
CA LEU A 156 -4.33 -5.83 -6.72
C LEU A 156 -5.20 -6.86 -6.01
N ASN A 157 -6.36 -6.43 -5.51
CA ASN A 157 -7.25 -7.25 -4.70
C ASN A 157 -8.61 -7.42 -5.38
N GLN A 158 -8.97 -8.64 -5.75
CA GLN A 158 -10.34 -8.99 -6.13
C GLN A 158 -11.06 -9.50 -4.88
N CYS A 159 -11.94 -8.66 -4.31
CA CYS A 159 -12.68 -9.01 -3.10
C CYS A 159 -13.93 -9.85 -3.43
N LEU A 160 -14.34 -10.74 -2.53
CA LEU A 160 -15.61 -11.47 -2.64
C LEU A 160 -16.81 -10.56 -2.40
N SER A 161 -16.65 -9.60 -1.48
CA SER A 161 -17.54 -8.47 -1.29
C SER A 161 -16.70 -7.23 -1.11
N LEU A 162 -17.02 -6.16 -1.81
CA LEU A 162 -16.34 -4.89 -1.57
C LEU A 162 -16.68 -4.41 -0.17
N PRO A 163 -15.68 -3.96 0.62
CA PRO A 163 -15.96 -3.33 1.90
C PRO A 163 -16.94 -2.17 1.74
N ASP A 164 -17.80 -1.93 2.74
CA ASP A 164 -18.74 -0.80 2.73
C ASP A 164 -18.07 0.56 2.53
N GLU A 165 -16.75 0.62 2.77
CA GLU A 165 -15.90 1.77 2.50
C GLU A 165 -15.70 2.06 1.00
N ILE A 166 -15.93 1.07 0.13
CA ILE A 166 -15.89 1.21 -1.32
C ILE A 166 -17.34 1.32 -1.81
N VAL A 167 -18.05 2.31 -1.30
CA VAL A 167 -19.43 2.56 -1.68
C VAL A 167 -19.43 3.52 -2.88
N GLY A 168 -18.99 3.02 -4.03
CA GLY A 168 -19.53 3.49 -5.30
C GLY A 168 -20.96 2.97 -5.46
N ALA A 169 -21.68 3.40 -6.47
CA ALA A 169 -23.00 2.87 -6.77
C ALA A 169 -22.95 1.34 -6.76
N LYS A 170 -23.67 0.72 -5.81
CA LYS A 170 -23.71 -0.75 -5.72
C LYS A 170 -24.25 -1.28 -7.04
N PRO A 171 -23.60 -2.29 -7.65
CA PRO A 171 -24.15 -2.88 -8.84
C PRO A 171 -25.51 -3.50 -8.51
N GLU A 172 -26.49 -3.22 -9.35
CA GLU A 172 -27.86 -3.76 -9.19
C GLU A 172 -27.93 -5.28 -9.52
N VAL A 173 -26.85 -5.84 -10.07
CA VAL A 173 -26.81 -7.23 -10.56
C VAL A 173 -26.04 -8.13 -9.59
N ILE A 174 -26.63 -9.28 -9.27
CA ILE A 174 -25.97 -10.32 -8.48
C ILE A 174 -24.69 -10.77 -9.18
N GLY A 175 -23.57 -10.77 -8.45
CA GLY A 175 -22.26 -11.17 -8.96
C GLY A 175 -21.41 -10.02 -9.56
N ALA A 176 -21.92 -8.81 -9.64
CA ALA A 176 -21.15 -7.67 -10.14
C ALA A 176 -19.93 -7.32 -9.25
N ASP A 177 -19.89 -7.74 -8.00
CA ASP A 177 -18.72 -7.54 -7.13
C ASP A 177 -17.48 -8.32 -7.62
N ILE A 178 -17.68 -9.45 -8.33
CA ILE A 178 -16.56 -10.24 -8.87
C ILE A 178 -15.83 -9.55 -10.04
N THR A 179 -16.44 -8.56 -10.66
CA THR A 179 -15.85 -7.74 -11.73
C THR A 179 -15.14 -6.49 -11.19
N ARG A 180 -15.08 -6.34 -9.88
CA ARG A 180 -14.46 -5.21 -9.19
C ARG A 180 -13.16 -5.61 -8.51
N ALA A 181 -12.18 -4.73 -8.55
CA ALA A 181 -10.94 -4.89 -7.82
C ALA A 181 -10.51 -3.58 -7.17
N TYR A 182 -9.64 -3.70 -6.19
CA TYR A 182 -9.13 -2.59 -5.40
C TYR A 182 -7.60 -2.60 -5.35
N LEU A 183 -7.00 -1.43 -5.58
CA LEU A 183 -5.56 -1.24 -5.42
C LEU A 183 -5.24 -0.78 -4.01
N SER A 184 -4.27 -1.43 -3.39
CA SER A 184 -3.74 -1.04 -2.08
C SER A 184 -2.21 -1.09 -2.05
N ASN A 185 -1.63 -0.52 -1.00
CA ASN A 185 -0.19 -0.57 -0.72
C ASN A 185 0.71 -0.05 -1.88
N VAL A 186 0.21 0.90 -2.66
CA VAL A 186 0.96 1.50 -3.77
C VAL A 186 2.09 2.36 -3.22
N CYS A 187 3.32 1.94 -3.40
CA CYS A 187 4.50 2.72 -2.99
C CYS A 187 5.71 2.49 -3.91
N VAL A 188 6.61 3.45 -3.89
CA VAL A 188 7.88 3.45 -4.62
C VAL A 188 8.96 3.99 -3.70
N ALA A 189 10.15 3.41 -3.75
CA ALA A 189 11.31 3.90 -3.02
C ALA A 189 11.52 5.40 -3.26
N LYS A 190 11.65 6.19 -2.19
CA LYS A 190 11.73 7.66 -2.26
C LYS A 190 12.89 8.16 -3.12
N GLU A 191 13.99 7.42 -3.14
CA GLU A 191 15.20 7.71 -3.92
C GLU A 191 14.94 7.64 -5.43
N LEU A 192 13.91 6.90 -5.83
CA LEU A 192 13.55 6.66 -7.22
C LEU A 192 12.22 7.32 -7.61
N HIS A 193 11.73 8.24 -6.80
CA HIS A 193 10.56 9.03 -7.20
C HIS A 193 10.81 9.74 -8.53
N ARG A 194 9.75 10.11 -9.26
CA ARG A 194 9.77 10.85 -10.53
C ARG A 194 10.40 10.11 -11.72
N ASN A 195 10.67 8.82 -11.59
CA ASN A 195 11.12 7.95 -12.68
C ASN A 195 9.98 7.20 -13.40
N GLY A 196 8.71 7.52 -13.11
CA GLY A 196 7.56 6.87 -13.74
C GLY A 196 7.20 5.50 -13.19
N LEU A 197 7.91 4.99 -12.16
CA LEU A 197 7.71 3.64 -11.61
C LEU A 197 6.28 3.39 -11.12
N ALA A 198 5.71 4.32 -10.38
CA ALA A 198 4.33 4.19 -9.89
C ALA A 198 3.32 4.13 -11.05
N TYR A 199 3.54 4.93 -12.10
CA TYR A 199 2.70 4.87 -13.30
C TYR A 199 2.80 3.51 -13.99
N ALA A 200 4.02 2.99 -14.17
CA ALA A 200 4.25 1.69 -14.80
C ALA A 200 3.65 0.53 -13.97
N LEU A 201 3.71 0.60 -12.63
CA LEU A 201 3.03 -0.34 -11.73
C LEU A 201 1.51 -0.31 -11.91
N LEU A 202 0.91 0.87 -12.00
CA LEU A 202 -0.54 1.02 -12.24
C LEU A 202 -0.95 0.45 -13.59
N GLU A 203 -0.19 0.73 -14.65
CA GLU A 203 -0.50 0.16 -15.98
C GLU A 203 -0.39 -1.37 -15.97
N LYS A 204 0.63 -1.94 -15.32
CA LYS A 204 0.73 -3.40 -15.16
C LYS A 204 -0.45 -3.97 -14.37
N SER A 205 -0.88 -3.29 -13.30
CA SER A 205 -2.02 -3.75 -12.50
C SER A 205 -3.34 -3.75 -13.29
N LYS A 206 -3.53 -2.80 -14.21
CA LYS A 206 -4.70 -2.79 -15.11
C LYS A 206 -4.70 -3.98 -16.07
N LEU A 207 -3.52 -4.34 -16.61
CA LEU A 207 -3.40 -5.53 -17.46
C LEU A 207 -3.75 -6.80 -16.70
N VAL A 208 -3.21 -6.97 -15.47
CA VAL A 208 -3.53 -8.13 -14.63
C VAL A 208 -5.03 -8.14 -14.25
N ALA A 209 -5.59 -6.98 -13.89
CA ALA A 209 -7.00 -6.86 -13.59
C ALA A 209 -7.88 -7.23 -14.80
N TYR A 210 -7.50 -6.77 -15.97
CA TYR A 210 -8.19 -7.13 -17.23
C TYR A 210 -8.16 -8.64 -17.47
N ASP A 211 -7.00 -9.30 -17.30
CA ASP A 211 -6.87 -10.76 -17.43
C ASP A 211 -7.73 -11.53 -16.40
N TRP A 212 -8.06 -10.89 -15.28
CA TRP A 212 -8.98 -11.43 -14.28
C TRP A 212 -10.46 -11.20 -14.60
N GLY A 213 -10.77 -10.48 -15.68
CA GLY A 213 -12.13 -10.09 -16.05
C GLY A 213 -12.69 -8.96 -15.20
N ILE A 214 -11.82 -8.12 -14.60
CA ILE A 214 -12.22 -6.94 -13.85
C ILE A 214 -12.62 -5.85 -14.84
N THR A 215 -13.75 -5.21 -14.57
CA THR A 215 -14.25 -4.05 -15.32
C THR A 215 -14.06 -2.75 -14.58
N ASP A 216 -14.00 -2.81 -13.24
CA ASP A 216 -13.99 -1.63 -12.37
C ASP A 216 -12.86 -1.71 -11.35
N LEU A 217 -11.93 -0.77 -11.43
CA LEU A 217 -10.76 -0.71 -10.56
C LEU A 217 -10.86 0.53 -9.64
N TYR A 218 -10.72 0.30 -8.34
CA TYR A 218 -10.85 1.32 -7.31
C TYR A 218 -9.54 1.54 -6.56
N VAL A 219 -9.35 2.75 -6.06
CA VAL A 219 -8.24 3.11 -5.15
C VAL A 219 -8.65 4.24 -4.23
N HIS A 220 -8.21 4.20 -2.98
CA HIS A 220 -8.31 5.34 -2.07
C HIS A 220 -7.03 6.17 -2.08
N VAL A 221 -7.19 7.50 -2.02
CA VAL A 221 -6.08 8.44 -1.87
C VAL A 221 -6.40 9.45 -0.76
N ALA A 222 -5.43 9.75 0.11
CA ALA A 222 -5.59 10.81 1.11
C ALA A 222 -5.81 12.18 0.44
N VAL A 223 -6.72 12.98 0.99
CA VAL A 223 -7.11 14.29 0.42
C VAL A 223 -5.92 15.23 0.27
N ASP A 224 -4.95 15.13 1.18
CA ASP A 224 -3.73 15.94 1.22
C ASP A 224 -2.57 15.36 0.38
N ASN A 225 -2.71 14.16 -0.20
CA ASN A 225 -1.68 13.53 -1.02
C ASN A 225 -1.79 13.96 -2.49
N GLU A 226 -1.42 15.22 -2.77
CA GLU A 226 -1.46 15.78 -4.13
C GLU A 226 -0.63 15.02 -5.16
N PRO A 227 0.60 14.52 -4.86
CA PRO A 227 1.35 13.71 -5.81
C PRO A 227 0.63 12.44 -6.24
N ALA A 228 0.01 11.71 -5.30
CA ALA A 228 -0.72 10.49 -5.61
C ALA A 228 -2.02 10.78 -6.38
N LYS A 229 -2.76 11.84 -6.03
CA LYS A 229 -3.95 12.26 -6.80
C LYS A 229 -3.61 12.53 -8.26
N LYS A 230 -2.54 13.31 -8.51
CA LYS A 230 -2.07 13.59 -9.88
C LYS A 230 -1.66 12.33 -10.64
N LEU A 231 -1.03 11.38 -9.94
CA LEU A 231 -0.65 10.09 -10.52
C LEU A 231 -1.89 9.30 -10.96
N TYR A 232 -2.87 9.13 -10.08
CA TYR A 232 -4.09 8.37 -10.41
C TYR A 232 -4.90 9.02 -11.51
N ILE A 233 -5.08 10.34 -11.49
CA ILE A 233 -5.77 11.07 -12.57
C ILE A 233 -5.04 10.88 -13.90
N LYS A 234 -3.70 10.99 -13.92
CA LYS A 234 -2.90 10.72 -15.12
C LYS A 234 -3.04 9.28 -15.61
N SER A 235 -3.26 8.34 -14.70
CA SER A 235 -3.51 6.93 -15.01
C SER A 235 -4.98 6.62 -15.35
N GLY A 236 -5.81 7.63 -15.60
CA GLY A 236 -7.20 7.47 -16.04
C GLY A 236 -8.20 7.17 -14.93
N PHE A 237 -7.82 7.34 -13.67
CA PHE A 237 -8.79 7.30 -12.57
C PHE A 237 -9.54 8.61 -12.47
N VAL A 238 -10.83 8.52 -12.17
CA VAL A 238 -11.72 9.65 -11.95
C VAL A 238 -12.23 9.64 -10.51
N TYR A 239 -12.65 10.78 -10.02
CA TYR A 239 -13.27 10.92 -8.71
C TYR A 239 -14.61 10.18 -8.67
N GLU A 240 -14.83 9.38 -7.64
CA GLU A 240 -16.06 8.64 -7.38
C GLU A 240 -16.80 9.21 -6.17
N SER A 241 -16.17 9.22 -5.01
CA SER A 241 -16.79 9.69 -3.76
C SER A 241 -15.78 10.10 -2.70
N ASP A 242 -16.30 10.79 -1.67
CA ASP A 242 -15.55 11.14 -0.47
C ASP A 242 -15.84 10.16 0.67
N GLU A 243 -14.80 9.81 1.41
CA GLU A 243 -14.99 9.12 2.68
C GLU A 243 -15.70 10.02 3.69
N PRO A 244 -16.70 9.51 4.45
CA PRO A 244 -17.34 10.27 5.50
C PRO A 244 -16.35 10.81 6.54
N ALA A 245 -16.46 12.09 6.90
CA ALA A 245 -15.52 12.73 7.83
C ALA A 245 -15.49 12.08 9.22
N TRP A 246 -16.60 11.50 9.67
CA TRP A 246 -16.67 10.79 10.95
C TRP A 246 -15.81 9.52 10.95
N GLN A 247 -15.75 8.80 9.82
CA GLN A 247 -14.96 7.58 9.68
C GLN A 247 -13.46 7.89 9.71
N ALA A 248 -13.01 8.93 9.01
CA ALA A 248 -11.62 9.39 9.06
C ALA A 248 -11.19 9.79 10.48
N ARG A 249 -12.08 10.49 11.21
CA ARG A 249 -11.85 10.87 12.61
C ARG A 249 -11.80 9.66 13.55
N PHE A 250 -12.71 8.70 13.37
CA PHE A 250 -12.74 7.48 14.18
C PHE A 250 -11.47 6.66 14.02
N LEU A 251 -10.91 6.62 12.80
CA LEU A 251 -9.68 5.87 12.47
C LEU A 251 -8.39 6.68 12.67
N ASP A 252 -8.50 7.91 13.21
CA ASP A 252 -7.38 8.83 13.46
C ASP A 252 -6.41 8.95 12.27
N ARG A 253 -6.97 9.17 11.08
CA ARG A 253 -6.21 9.29 9.84
C ARG A 253 -6.76 10.39 8.93
N PRO A 254 -5.98 10.87 7.94
CA PRO A 254 -6.49 11.78 6.92
C PRO A 254 -7.70 11.21 6.18
N ARG A 255 -8.66 12.08 5.86
CA ARG A 255 -9.80 11.74 4.99
C ARG A 255 -9.30 11.28 3.63
N ARG A 256 -10.00 10.32 3.03
CA ARG A 256 -9.64 9.78 1.72
C ARG A 256 -10.72 10.08 0.67
N LEU A 257 -10.27 10.16 -0.58
CA LEU A 257 -11.11 10.14 -1.76
C LEU A 257 -11.10 8.72 -2.32
N LEU A 258 -12.25 8.24 -2.77
CA LEU A 258 -12.36 7.06 -3.61
C LEU A 258 -12.24 7.49 -5.07
N LEU A 259 -11.34 6.87 -5.79
CA LEU A 259 -11.16 7.04 -7.23
C LEU A 259 -11.48 5.73 -7.93
N TRP A 260 -12.04 5.83 -9.14
CA TRP A 260 -12.47 4.71 -9.97
C TRP A 260 -11.88 4.81 -11.38
N SER A 261 -11.60 3.65 -12.00
CA SER A 261 -11.23 3.55 -13.41
C SER A 261 -11.95 2.37 -14.04
N GLY A 262 -12.72 2.61 -15.09
CA GLY A 262 -13.30 1.55 -15.91
C GLY A 262 -12.22 0.90 -16.79
N LEU A 263 -12.19 -0.43 -16.84
CA LEU A 263 -11.32 -1.23 -17.69
C LEU A 263 -12.15 -1.77 -18.86
N SER A 264 -12.21 -1.03 -19.96
CA SER A 264 -12.87 -1.48 -21.19
C SER A 264 -11.87 -2.18 -22.11
N LYS A 265 -12.37 -3.13 -22.92
CA LYS A 265 -11.60 -3.62 -24.09
C LYS A 265 -11.32 -2.45 -25.03
N THR A 266 -10.08 -2.05 -25.14
CA THR A 266 -9.63 -1.21 -26.25
C THR A 266 -9.49 -2.06 -27.51
#